data_106bbed490948e01a4056f1299dfdfc8
#
_entry.id   106bbed490948e01a4056f1299dfdfc8
#
_cell.length_a   1.000
_cell.length_b   1.000
_cell.length_c   1.000
_cell.angle_alpha   90.00
_cell.angle_beta   90.00
_cell.angle_gamma   90.00
#
_symmetry.space_group_name_H-M   'P 1'
#
loop_
_entity.id
_entity.type
_entity.pdbx_description
1 polymer ?
#
loop_
_entity_poly.entity_id
_entity_poly.type
_entity_poly.pdbx_seq_one_letter_code
_entity_poly.pdbx_strand_id
1 'polypeptide(L)'
;MDKHEALQQYFGHAAFRDGQEEVVDAILQGRDVLGIMPTGAGKSVCYQLSAMLLSGLTIVISPLISLMKDQVDSLLEIGIPAAYLNSSMDAGEYQVTMLQARQGIYRILYVAPERLQTEGFLSFAEQVEISMVTVDEAHCVSQWGQDFRQSYLGIAEFLNKLPKRPIVSAFTATATEQVCKDICRLLQLQDPFQITTGFDRKNLYFAVRTPRNKEQELLELLQERRGKSGIVYCLARKTVEELCDRLCEQGFLATRYHAGLSQAERAANQEAFLFDTKPIMIATNAFGMGIDKSNVSFVVHYNMPKDLESYYQEAGRAGRDGEPADCILLYSGRDVKTHLFLLEQAREISEIQDAQQKEQWLTRSKERLRIMAGYATTTNCLREYLLRYFGERAPQCCGHCSNCQGTFETTDITLEAKKIISCVYRGLQHHYHLSRTLAADVLTGSKKAAISEMRLNRLSTYGILKECTARQVVQMIDALLDLHILELQTYRDFQMLQLTPAAAEVIRGNQQVLWRRRKEERKTVFIPKPKPTVEEDVEEALFQRLSALRARLAEKEHMPAYIVFSNAALRDMCRKKPSSLAAFRQVSGVGIIKSQKYGKAFIKEIAAYTAEKSADK
;
A
#
# COMPACT_ATOMS: atom_id res chain seq x y z
N MET A 1 -20.97 -0.17 -29.21
CA MET A 1 -20.75 0.76 -28.06
C MET A 1 -19.28 1.10 -28.05
N ASP A 2 -18.95 2.37 -28.07
CA ASP A 2 -17.57 2.86 -27.98
C ASP A 2 -17.05 2.75 -26.52
N LYS A 3 -15.71 2.72 -26.35
CA LYS A 3 -15.07 2.61 -25.02
C LYS A 3 -15.43 3.78 -24.09
N HIS A 4 -15.54 5.01 -24.61
CA HIS A 4 -15.94 6.18 -23.83
C HIS A 4 -17.42 6.13 -23.43
N GLU A 5 -18.29 5.69 -24.33
CA GLU A 5 -19.71 5.46 -24.02
C GLU A 5 -19.86 4.40 -22.93
N ALA A 6 -19.11 3.30 -23.03
CA ALA A 6 -19.13 2.23 -22.02
C ALA A 6 -18.60 2.72 -20.65
N LEU A 7 -17.51 3.51 -20.65
CA LEU A 7 -16.96 4.10 -19.43
C LEU A 7 -17.98 5.01 -18.74
N GLN A 8 -18.65 5.86 -19.51
CA GLN A 8 -19.69 6.76 -18.98
C GLN A 8 -20.93 5.98 -18.53
N GLN A 9 -21.35 4.99 -19.31
CA GLN A 9 -22.57 4.23 -19.03
C GLN A 9 -22.49 3.41 -17.75
N TYR A 10 -21.41 2.62 -17.62
CA TYR A 10 -21.27 1.68 -16.51
C TYR A 10 -20.61 2.33 -15.31
N PHE A 11 -19.50 3.02 -15.50
CA PHE A 11 -18.68 3.54 -14.39
C PHE A 11 -18.96 5.02 -14.07
N GLY A 12 -19.70 5.75 -14.94
CA GLY A 12 -20.03 7.16 -14.72
C GLY A 12 -18.84 8.11 -14.82
N HIS A 13 -17.79 7.72 -15.54
CA HIS A 13 -16.61 8.55 -15.76
C HIS A 13 -16.61 9.14 -17.16
N ALA A 14 -16.41 10.47 -17.27
CA ALA A 14 -16.37 11.18 -18.54
C ALA A 14 -15.06 10.98 -19.32
N ALA A 15 -13.99 10.63 -18.63
CA ALA A 15 -12.68 10.40 -19.21
C ALA A 15 -11.92 9.30 -18.47
N PHE A 16 -11.02 8.66 -19.17
CA PHE A 16 -10.06 7.71 -18.59
C PHE A 16 -9.05 8.45 -17.71
N ARG A 17 -8.52 7.76 -16.72
CA ARG A 17 -7.32 8.19 -15.97
C ARG A 17 -6.07 7.86 -16.77
N ASP A 18 -4.95 8.48 -16.40
CA ASP A 18 -3.66 8.26 -17.06
C ASP A 18 -3.35 6.76 -17.22
N GLY A 19 -3.06 6.34 -18.43
CA GLY A 19 -2.70 4.98 -18.79
C GLY A 19 -3.87 3.99 -18.92
N GLN A 20 -5.09 4.33 -18.51
CA GLN A 20 -6.23 3.42 -18.65
C GLN A 20 -6.67 3.23 -20.08
N GLU A 21 -6.72 4.30 -20.84
CA GLU A 21 -7.18 4.28 -22.24
C GLU A 21 -6.26 3.44 -23.12
N GLU A 22 -4.96 3.62 -22.97
CA GLU A 22 -3.95 2.87 -23.70
C GLU A 22 -4.01 1.37 -23.40
N VAL A 23 -4.28 1.00 -22.13
CA VAL A 23 -4.48 -0.39 -21.71
C VAL A 23 -5.72 -0.99 -22.38
N VAL A 24 -6.84 -0.26 -22.34
CA VAL A 24 -8.10 -0.72 -22.97
C VAL A 24 -7.91 -0.87 -24.47
N ASP A 25 -7.26 0.08 -25.13
CA ASP A 25 -6.98 0.01 -26.57
C ASP A 25 -6.11 -1.20 -26.93
N ALA A 26 -5.05 -1.48 -26.15
CA ALA A 26 -4.19 -2.63 -26.36
C ALA A 26 -4.98 -3.95 -26.24
N ILE A 27 -5.83 -4.08 -25.23
CA ILE A 27 -6.71 -5.25 -25.06
C ILE A 27 -7.66 -5.40 -26.24
N LEU A 28 -8.33 -4.33 -26.66
CA LEU A 28 -9.29 -4.37 -27.78
C LEU A 28 -8.63 -4.66 -29.11
N GLN A 29 -7.32 -4.34 -29.25
CA GLN A 29 -6.50 -4.72 -30.41
C GLN A 29 -6.01 -6.17 -30.36
N GLY A 30 -6.36 -6.93 -29.33
CA GLY A 30 -5.97 -8.34 -29.18
C GLY A 30 -4.55 -8.54 -28.64
N ARG A 31 -3.92 -7.51 -28.07
CA ARG A 31 -2.57 -7.61 -27.50
C ARG A 31 -2.61 -8.02 -26.03
N ASP A 32 -1.63 -8.80 -25.62
CA ASP A 32 -1.40 -9.04 -24.19
C ASP A 32 -0.97 -7.75 -23.48
N VAL A 33 -1.26 -7.65 -22.19
CA VAL A 33 -0.98 -6.44 -21.40
C VAL A 33 -0.27 -6.79 -20.09
N LEU A 34 0.74 -5.99 -19.74
CA LEU A 34 1.29 -5.90 -18.38
C LEU A 34 1.08 -4.49 -17.85
N GLY A 35 0.11 -4.32 -16.95
CA GLY A 35 -0.22 -3.04 -16.30
C GLY A 35 0.32 -2.97 -14.87
N ILE A 36 1.30 -2.09 -14.65
CA ILE A 36 1.78 -1.76 -13.30
C ILE A 36 1.13 -0.44 -12.91
N MET A 37 0.10 -0.54 -12.10
CA MET A 37 -0.76 0.58 -11.76
C MET A 37 -0.99 0.58 -10.24
N PRO A 38 -0.70 1.67 -9.53
CA PRO A 38 -0.83 1.73 -8.07
C PRO A 38 -2.25 1.47 -7.59
N THR A 39 -2.39 1.12 -6.33
CA THR A 39 -3.71 0.95 -5.69
C THR A 39 -4.50 2.25 -5.81
N GLY A 40 -5.76 2.14 -6.29
CA GLY A 40 -6.62 3.30 -6.53
C GLY A 40 -6.46 3.97 -7.90
N ALA A 41 -5.53 3.55 -8.76
CA ALA A 41 -5.43 4.02 -10.15
C ALA A 41 -6.55 3.50 -11.06
N GLY A 42 -7.34 2.53 -10.60
CA GLY A 42 -8.48 1.98 -11.34
C GLY A 42 -8.09 0.84 -12.29
N LYS A 43 -7.14 -0.01 -11.90
CA LYS A 43 -6.78 -1.25 -12.63
C LYS A 43 -7.99 -2.07 -13.06
N SER A 44 -8.93 -2.26 -12.12
CA SER A 44 -10.12 -3.08 -12.36
C SER A 44 -10.98 -2.55 -13.51
N VAL A 45 -11.09 -1.23 -13.64
CA VAL A 45 -11.86 -0.60 -14.74
C VAL A 45 -11.29 -0.98 -16.10
N CYS A 46 -9.97 -1.10 -16.24
CA CYS A 46 -9.33 -1.44 -17.52
C CYS A 46 -9.82 -2.79 -18.06
N TYR A 47 -9.76 -3.85 -17.25
CA TYR A 47 -10.18 -5.17 -17.70
C TYR A 47 -11.69 -5.38 -17.62
N GLN A 48 -12.40 -4.76 -16.68
CA GLN A 48 -13.86 -4.84 -16.57
C GLN A 48 -14.56 -4.16 -17.75
N LEU A 49 -14.08 -2.98 -18.14
CA LEU A 49 -14.59 -2.28 -19.32
C LEU A 49 -14.30 -3.06 -20.61
N SER A 50 -13.08 -3.57 -20.76
CA SER A 50 -12.70 -4.39 -21.90
C SER A 50 -13.56 -5.66 -22.01
N ALA A 51 -13.88 -6.30 -20.87
CA ALA A 51 -14.78 -7.45 -20.84
C ALA A 51 -16.19 -7.16 -21.38
N MET A 52 -16.68 -5.94 -21.23
CA MET A 52 -17.98 -5.52 -21.76
C MET A 52 -17.95 -5.24 -23.26
N LEU A 53 -16.78 -4.97 -23.81
CA LEU A 53 -16.59 -4.67 -25.23
C LEU A 53 -16.15 -5.89 -26.06
N LEU A 54 -15.61 -6.91 -25.39
CA LEU A 54 -15.26 -8.20 -26.02
C LEU A 54 -16.48 -9.13 -26.15
N SER A 55 -16.43 -10.10 -27.08
CA SER A 55 -17.56 -10.97 -27.39
C SER A 55 -17.76 -12.12 -26.39
N GLY A 56 -16.69 -12.72 -25.88
CA GLY A 56 -16.73 -13.92 -25.03
C GLY A 56 -16.68 -13.63 -23.53
N LEU A 57 -16.45 -14.69 -22.77
CA LEU A 57 -16.25 -14.63 -21.31
C LEU A 57 -14.87 -14.10 -20.98
N THR A 58 -14.79 -13.22 -20.01
CA THR A 58 -13.54 -12.83 -19.36
C THR A 58 -13.37 -13.57 -18.04
N ILE A 59 -12.27 -14.30 -17.90
CA ILE A 59 -11.87 -14.93 -16.63
C ILE A 59 -10.90 -13.99 -15.90
N VAL A 60 -11.20 -13.68 -14.64
CA VAL A 60 -10.31 -12.88 -13.78
C VAL A 60 -9.76 -13.79 -12.67
N ILE A 61 -8.47 -14.05 -12.72
CA ILE A 61 -7.77 -14.85 -11.70
C ILE A 61 -7.36 -13.91 -10.58
N SER A 62 -7.88 -14.15 -9.38
CA SER A 62 -7.61 -13.33 -8.20
C SER A 62 -7.26 -14.21 -7.00
N PRO A 63 -6.30 -13.77 -6.14
CA PRO A 63 -5.80 -14.61 -5.05
C PRO A 63 -6.70 -14.62 -3.81
N LEU A 64 -7.80 -13.85 -3.79
CA LEU A 64 -8.55 -13.54 -2.57
C LEU A 64 -10.05 -13.63 -2.75
N ILE A 65 -10.65 -14.53 -1.96
CA ILE A 65 -12.08 -14.80 -1.95
C ILE A 65 -12.91 -13.55 -1.61
N SER A 66 -12.49 -12.79 -0.59
CA SER A 66 -13.19 -11.56 -0.18
C SER A 66 -13.20 -10.50 -1.27
N LEU A 67 -12.06 -10.32 -1.95
CA LEU A 67 -11.96 -9.37 -3.07
C LEU A 67 -12.88 -9.74 -4.23
N MET A 68 -12.92 -11.04 -4.57
CA MET A 68 -13.81 -11.52 -5.64
C MET A 68 -15.26 -11.17 -5.35
N LYS A 69 -15.72 -11.39 -4.12
CA LYS A 69 -17.08 -11.07 -3.70
C LYS A 69 -17.36 -9.57 -3.81
N ASP A 70 -16.51 -8.73 -3.23
CA ASP A 70 -16.68 -7.28 -3.25
C ASP A 70 -16.68 -6.72 -4.70
N GLN A 71 -15.83 -7.26 -5.57
CA GLN A 71 -15.78 -6.89 -7.00
C GLN A 71 -17.06 -7.32 -7.74
N VAL A 72 -17.54 -8.55 -7.52
CA VAL A 72 -18.78 -9.05 -8.15
C VAL A 72 -19.98 -8.25 -7.68
N ASP A 73 -20.12 -8.01 -6.38
CA ASP A 73 -21.22 -7.22 -5.83
C ASP A 73 -21.23 -5.79 -6.43
N SER A 74 -20.05 -5.17 -6.55
CA SER A 74 -19.91 -3.85 -7.18
C SER A 74 -20.27 -3.84 -8.66
N LEU A 75 -19.94 -4.91 -9.40
CA LEU A 75 -20.27 -5.06 -10.82
C LEU A 75 -21.77 -5.26 -11.05
N LEU A 76 -22.41 -6.08 -10.22
CA LEU A 76 -23.86 -6.30 -10.27
C LEU A 76 -24.64 -5.01 -10.00
N GLU A 77 -24.18 -4.18 -9.07
CA GLU A 77 -24.79 -2.87 -8.77
C GLU A 77 -24.72 -1.87 -9.94
N ILE A 78 -23.73 -1.99 -10.81
CA ILE A 78 -23.63 -1.16 -12.02
C ILE A 78 -24.17 -1.87 -13.26
N GLY A 79 -24.80 -3.07 -13.10
CA GLY A 79 -25.47 -3.83 -14.14
C GLY A 79 -24.54 -4.62 -15.05
N ILE A 80 -23.33 -4.94 -14.61
CA ILE A 80 -22.42 -5.84 -15.31
C ILE A 80 -22.61 -7.26 -14.76
N PRO A 81 -23.05 -8.23 -15.59
CA PRO A 81 -23.24 -9.60 -15.15
C PRO A 81 -21.89 -10.26 -14.81
N ALA A 82 -21.68 -10.55 -13.55
CA ALA A 82 -20.47 -11.17 -13.04
C ALA A 82 -20.78 -12.24 -12.00
N ALA A 83 -19.87 -13.19 -11.83
CA ALA A 83 -19.91 -14.20 -10.78
C ALA A 83 -18.50 -14.54 -10.31
N TYR A 84 -18.39 -15.34 -9.23
CA TYR A 84 -17.11 -15.85 -8.76
C TYR A 84 -17.16 -17.36 -8.51
N LEU A 85 -16.00 -18.02 -8.59
CA LEU A 85 -15.78 -19.42 -8.27
C LEU A 85 -14.61 -19.55 -7.29
N ASN A 86 -14.88 -19.97 -6.06
CA ASN A 86 -13.86 -20.12 -5.04
C ASN A 86 -14.09 -21.37 -4.17
N SER A 87 -13.24 -21.58 -3.17
CA SER A 87 -13.30 -22.76 -2.29
C SER A 87 -14.36 -22.67 -1.18
N SER A 88 -14.98 -21.51 -0.96
CA SER A 88 -16.01 -21.33 0.07
C SER A 88 -17.44 -21.62 -0.41
N MET A 89 -17.64 -21.79 -1.72
CA MET A 89 -18.94 -22.13 -2.31
C MET A 89 -19.31 -23.56 -2.03
N ASP A 90 -20.60 -23.80 -1.77
CA ASP A 90 -21.12 -25.16 -1.74
C ASP A 90 -21.19 -25.79 -3.16
N ALA A 91 -21.38 -27.10 -3.21
CA ALA A 91 -21.40 -27.82 -4.48
C ALA A 91 -22.58 -27.42 -5.40
N GLY A 92 -23.71 -27.06 -4.81
CA GLY A 92 -24.91 -26.63 -5.54
C GLY A 92 -24.71 -25.25 -6.18
N GLU A 93 -24.24 -24.28 -5.40
CA GLU A 93 -23.90 -22.94 -5.88
C GLU A 93 -22.86 -22.99 -7.00
N TYR A 94 -21.82 -23.82 -6.83
CA TYR A 94 -20.79 -24.01 -7.86
C TYR A 94 -21.40 -24.52 -9.17
N GLN A 95 -22.24 -25.58 -9.13
CA GLN A 95 -22.87 -26.15 -10.33
C GLN A 95 -23.81 -25.16 -11.03
N VAL A 96 -24.62 -24.42 -10.28
CA VAL A 96 -25.50 -23.39 -10.83
C VAL A 96 -24.69 -22.30 -11.52
N THR A 97 -23.65 -21.79 -10.89
CA THR A 97 -22.79 -20.76 -11.45
C THR A 97 -22.11 -21.22 -12.74
N MET A 98 -21.60 -22.47 -12.76
CA MET A 98 -20.98 -23.07 -13.95
C MET A 98 -21.98 -23.25 -15.09
N LEU A 99 -23.21 -23.67 -14.81
CA LEU A 99 -24.28 -23.80 -15.82
C LEU A 99 -24.63 -22.44 -16.42
N GLN A 100 -24.82 -21.43 -15.59
CA GLN A 100 -25.12 -20.06 -16.04
C GLN A 100 -23.97 -19.45 -16.85
N ALA A 101 -22.72 -19.72 -16.47
CA ALA A 101 -21.55 -19.29 -17.23
C ALA A 101 -21.50 -19.95 -18.63
N ARG A 102 -21.84 -21.26 -18.73
CA ARG A 102 -21.99 -21.95 -20.04
C ARG A 102 -23.08 -21.35 -20.92
N GLN A 103 -24.15 -20.87 -20.31
CA GLN A 103 -25.26 -20.19 -21.02
C GLN A 103 -24.91 -18.75 -21.45
N GLY A 104 -23.72 -18.24 -21.13
CA GLY A 104 -23.29 -16.89 -21.49
C GLY A 104 -23.98 -15.79 -20.69
N ILE A 105 -24.53 -16.11 -19.51
CA ILE A 105 -25.20 -15.13 -18.63
C ILE A 105 -24.18 -14.13 -18.08
N TYR A 106 -22.96 -14.59 -17.77
CA TYR A 106 -21.91 -13.74 -17.21
C TYR A 106 -20.96 -13.21 -18.28
N ARG A 107 -20.51 -11.99 -18.12
CA ARG A 107 -19.43 -11.37 -18.88
C ARG A 107 -18.08 -11.52 -18.20
N ILE A 108 -18.08 -11.55 -16.87
CA ILE A 108 -16.87 -11.66 -16.06
C ILE A 108 -17.07 -12.78 -15.04
N LEU A 109 -16.08 -13.68 -14.97
CA LEU A 109 -16.03 -14.75 -14.01
C LEU A 109 -14.73 -14.68 -13.20
N TYR A 110 -14.81 -14.32 -11.92
CA TYR A 110 -13.67 -14.34 -11.00
C TYR A 110 -13.41 -15.76 -10.55
N VAL A 111 -12.14 -16.19 -10.61
CA VAL A 111 -11.75 -17.58 -10.30
C VAL A 111 -10.53 -17.59 -9.38
N ALA A 112 -10.60 -18.40 -8.34
CA ALA A 112 -9.44 -18.66 -7.50
C ALA A 112 -8.43 -19.53 -8.26
N PRO A 113 -7.12 -19.24 -8.19
CA PRO A 113 -6.10 -19.93 -9.00
C PRO A 113 -6.09 -21.45 -8.78
N GLU A 114 -6.45 -21.92 -7.59
CA GLU A 114 -6.54 -23.36 -7.24
C GLU A 114 -7.63 -24.09 -8.05
N ARG A 115 -8.61 -23.39 -8.57
CA ARG A 115 -9.71 -23.98 -9.35
C ARG A 115 -9.32 -24.26 -10.81
N LEU A 116 -8.33 -23.55 -11.34
CA LEU A 116 -7.94 -23.62 -12.77
C LEU A 116 -7.53 -25.04 -13.21
N GLN A 117 -6.98 -25.85 -12.30
CA GLN A 117 -6.50 -27.20 -12.58
C GLN A 117 -7.53 -28.29 -12.29
N THR A 118 -8.73 -27.95 -11.82
CA THR A 118 -9.77 -28.95 -11.56
C THR A 118 -10.38 -29.44 -12.87
N GLU A 119 -10.61 -30.76 -12.99
CA GLU A 119 -11.18 -31.38 -14.21
C GLU A 119 -12.49 -30.71 -14.64
N GLY A 120 -13.37 -30.42 -13.68
CA GLY A 120 -14.65 -29.76 -13.97
C GLY A 120 -14.49 -28.38 -14.57
N PHE A 121 -13.50 -27.58 -14.11
CA PHE A 121 -13.25 -26.25 -14.64
C PHE A 121 -12.55 -26.31 -16.00
N LEU A 122 -11.62 -27.23 -16.20
CA LEU A 122 -10.95 -27.44 -17.49
C LEU A 122 -11.97 -27.84 -18.56
N SER A 123 -12.84 -28.83 -18.29
CA SER A 123 -13.91 -29.22 -19.21
C SER A 123 -14.89 -28.10 -19.53
N PHE A 124 -15.16 -27.20 -18.57
CA PHE A 124 -15.94 -25.98 -18.82
C PHE A 124 -15.20 -25.02 -19.75
N ALA A 125 -13.94 -24.76 -19.48
CA ALA A 125 -13.13 -23.80 -20.22
C ALA A 125 -12.91 -24.23 -21.70
N GLU A 126 -12.94 -25.53 -21.98
CA GLU A 126 -12.90 -26.07 -23.35
C GLU A 126 -14.19 -25.82 -24.16
N GLN A 127 -15.33 -25.63 -23.48
CA GLN A 127 -16.66 -25.53 -24.10
C GLN A 127 -17.14 -24.09 -24.27
N VAL A 128 -16.46 -23.11 -23.65
CA VAL A 128 -16.90 -21.71 -23.63
C VAL A 128 -15.88 -20.85 -24.35
N GLU A 129 -16.35 -19.89 -25.14
CA GLU A 129 -15.46 -18.89 -25.75
C GLU A 129 -14.90 -17.95 -24.67
N ILE A 130 -13.61 -18.07 -24.37
CA ILE A 130 -12.88 -17.21 -23.46
C ILE A 130 -12.13 -16.17 -24.29
N SER A 131 -12.56 -14.90 -24.20
CA SER A 131 -11.94 -13.81 -24.95
C SER A 131 -10.70 -13.26 -24.26
N MET A 132 -10.70 -13.23 -22.92
CA MET A 132 -9.61 -12.66 -22.13
C MET A 132 -9.44 -13.43 -20.82
N VAL A 133 -8.19 -13.59 -20.42
CA VAL A 133 -7.80 -14.01 -19.05
C VAL A 133 -7.02 -12.89 -18.40
N THR A 134 -7.56 -12.36 -17.33
CA THR A 134 -6.92 -11.32 -16.52
C THR A 134 -6.30 -11.93 -15.28
N VAL A 135 -5.04 -11.62 -15.01
CA VAL A 135 -4.33 -12.03 -13.78
C VAL A 135 -4.20 -10.82 -12.89
N ASP A 136 -5.05 -10.76 -11.86
CA ASP A 136 -4.96 -9.71 -10.84
C ASP A 136 -3.90 -10.08 -9.80
N GLU A 137 -3.28 -9.07 -9.19
CA GLU A 137 -2.10 -9.21 -8.30
C GLU A 137 -1.02 -10.13 -8.91
N ALA A 138 -0.69 -9.89 -10.21
CA ALA A 138 0.20 -10.71 -11.00
C ALA A 138 1.60 -10.91 -10.40
N HIS A 139 2.02 -10.03 -9.46
CA HIS A 139 3.27 -10.21 -8.71
C HIS A 139 3.30 -11.51 -7.89
N CYS A 140 2.13 -12.13 -7.61
CA CYS A 140 2.03 -13.42 -6.92
C CYS A 140 2.65 -14.58 -7.71
N VAL A 141 2.87 -14.45 -9.02
CA VAL A 141 3.51 -15.50 -9.84
C VAL A 141 5.03 -15.56 -9.63
N SER A 142 5.65 -14.44 -9.22
CA SER A 142 7.09 -14.32 -9.06
C SER A 142 7.54 -14.64 -7.64
N GLN A 143 8.54 -15.50 -7.50
CA GLN A 143 9.22 -15.73 -6.20
C GLN A 143 9.93 -14.46 -5.68
N TRP A 144 10.11 -13.48 -6.54
CA TRP A 144 10.65 -12.16 -6.22
C TRP A 144 9.58 -11.15 -5.80
N GLY A 145 8.29 -11.51 -6.01
CA GLY A 145 7.15 -10.72 -5.56
C GLY A 145 7.03 -10.70 -4.03
N GLN A 146 6.23 -9.77 -3.51
CA GLN A 146 6.03 -9.64 -2.05
C GLN A 146 5.14 -10.74 -1.46
N ASP A 147 4.31 -11.41 -2.27
CA ASP A 147 3.36 -12.46 -1.87
C ASP A 147 3.33 -13.58 -2.92
N PHE A 148 4.41 -14.33 -3.01
CA PHE A 148 4.48 -15.47 -3.92
C PHE A 148 3.45 -16.54 -3.57
N ARG A 149 2.72 -17.03 -4.58
CA ARG A 149 1.72 -18.10 -4.46
C ARG A 149 1.97 -19.20 -5.47
N GLN A 150 2.23 -20.40 -4.98
CA GLN A 150 2.52 -21.53 -5.85
C GLN A 150 1.37 -21.84 -6.84
N SER A 151 0.10 -21.62 -6.44
CA SER A 151 -1.06 -21.80 -7.31
C SER A 151 -1.06 -20.92 -8.58
N TYR A 152 -0.35 -19.77 -8.55
CA TYR A 152 -0.21 -18.91 -9.73
C TYR A 152 0.68 -19.51 -10.82
N LEU A 153 1.58 -20.44 -10.48
CA LEU A 153 2.43 -21.12 -11.48
C LEU A 153 1.60 -22.00 -12.42
N GLY A 154 0.43 -22.47 -11.98
CA GLY A 154 -0.51 -23.26 -12.79
C GLY A 154 -1.24 -22.45 -13.87
N ILE A 155 -1.17 -21.12 -13.87
CA ILE A 155 -1.90 -20.27 -14.83
C ILE A 155 -1.42 -20.51 -16.26
N ALA A 156 -0.12 -20.58 -16.48
CA ALA A 156 0.44 -20.83 -17.82
C ALA A 156 0.02 -22.21 -18.36
N GLU A 157 -0.01 -23.23 -17.52
CA GLU A 157 -0.50 -24.56 -17.90
C GLU A 157 -1.99 -24.53 -18.29
N PHE A 158 -2.82 -23.80 -17.52
CA PHE A 158 -4.21 -23.58 -17.85
C PHE A 158 -4.37 -22.90 -19.21
N LEU A 159 -3.65 -21.81 -19.48
CA LEU A 159 -3.68 -21.08 -20.75
C LEU A 159 -3.32 -21.99 -21.93
N ASN A 160 -2.36 -22.89 -21.77
CA ASN A 160 -1.91 -23.84 -22.80
C ASN A 160 -2.92 -24.96 -23.07
N LYS A 161 -3.86 -25.24 -22.14
CA LYS A 161 -4.93 -26.25 -22.32
C LYS A 161 -6.16 -25.70 -23.04
N LEU A 162 -6.28 -24.37 -23.19
CA LEU A 162 -7.41 -23.76 -23.86
C LEU A 162 -7.39 -24.01 -25.39
N PRO A 163 -8.54 -24.32 -26.02
CA PRO A 163 -8.61 -24.57 -27.47
C PRO A 163 -8.12 -23.40 -28.32
N LYS A 164 -8.34 -22.18 -27.85
CA LYS A 164 -7.86 -20.94 -28.44
C LYS A 164 -7.25 -20.09 -27.34
N ARG A 165 -6.03 -19.61 -27.56
CA ARG A 165 -5.38 -18.73 -26.61
C ARG A 165 -6.14 -17.40 -26.51
N PRO A 166 -6.61 -17.01 -25.32
CA PRO A 166 -7.24 -15.71 -25.10
C PRO A 166 -6.19 -14.59 -25.01
N ILE A 167 -6.65 -13.35 -25.02
CA ILE A 167 -5.84 -12.20 -24.60
C ILE A 167 -5.48 -12.38 -23.13
N VAL A 168 -4.20 -12.20 -22.78
CA VAL A 168 -3.75 -12.27 -21.39
C VAL A 168 -3.40 -10.88 -20.87
N SER A 169 -4.10 -10.44 -19.85
CA SER A 169 -3.81 -9.16 -19.20
C SER A 169 -3.38 -9.39 -17.74
N ALA A 170 -2.23 -8.88 -17.37
CA ALA A 170 -1.65 -9.03 -16.04
C ALA A 170 -1.56 -7.66 -15.35
N PHE A 171 -2.10 -7.57 -14.15
CA PHE A 171 -2.13 -6.33 -13.38
C PHE A 171 -1.51 -6.50 -12.00
N THR A 172 -0.75 -5.50 -11.57
CA THR A 172 -0.23 -5.42 -10.20
C THR A 172 -0.10 -3.97 -9.76
N ALA A 173 -0.14 -3.75 -8.44
CA ALA A 173 0.06 -2.43 -7.86
C ALA A 173 1.55 -2.06 -7.77
N THR A 174 2.42 -3.04 -7.60
CA THR A 174 3.85 -2.85 -7.36
C THR A 174 4.64 -3.96 -8.05
N ALA A 175 5.63 -3.59 -8.84
CA ALA A 175 6.57 -4.54 -9.39
C ALA A 175 7.92 -3.86 -9.64
N THR A 176 8.99 -4.54 -9.25
CA THR A 176 10.35 -4.19 -9.67
C THR A 176 10.58 -4.68 -11.09
N GLU A 177 11.61 -4.19 -11.77
CA GLU A 177 11.95 -4.64 -13.13
C GLU A 177 12.11 -6.16 -13.23
N GLN A 178 12.69 -6.79 -12.20
CA GLN A 178 12.84 -8.24 -12.15
C GLN A 178 11.49 -8.95 -12.06
N VAL A 179 10.58 -8.45 -11.24
CA VAL A 179 9.21 -9.00 -11.11
C VAL A 179 8.45 -8.87 -12.43
N CYS A 180 8.60 -7.75 -13.15
CA CYS A 180 8.01 -7.57 -14.47
C CYS A 180 8.49 -8.62 -15.49
N LYS A 181 9.80 -8.86 -15.54
CA LYS A 181 10.39 -9.90 -16.39
C LYS A 181 9.86 -11.29 -16.05
N ASP A 182 9.72 -11.59 -14.76
CA ASP A 182 9.17 -12.87 -14.29
C ASP A 182 7.70 -13.01 -14.67
N ILE A 183 6.87 -11.98 -14.49
CA ILE A 183 5.45 -12.01 -14.89
C ILE A 183 5.35 -12.32 -16.38
N CYS A 184 6.06 -11.59 -17.24
CA CYS A 184 6.03 -11.83 -18.69
C CYS A 184 6.43 -13.27 -19.04
N ARG A 185 7.49 -13.77 -18.42
CA ARG A 185 8.02 -15.11 -18.69
C ARG A 185 7.11 -16.21 -18.15
N LEU A 186 6.67 -16.11 -16.89
CA LEU A 186 5.92 -17.17 -16.20
C LEU A 186 4.46 -17.24 -16.64
N LEU A 187 3.85 -16.13 -17.03
CA LEU A 187 2.52 -16.10 -17.65
C LEU A 187 2.55 -16.26 -19.17
N GLN A 188 3.74 -16.41 -19.77
CA GLN A 188 3.93 -16.56 -21.23
C GLN A 188 3.25 -15.46 -22.04
N LEU A 189 3.38 -14.18 -21.59
CA LEU A 189 2.81 -13.04 -22.31
C LEU A 189 3.49 -12.90 -23.69
N GLN A 190 2.69 -12.69 -24.75
CA GLN A 190 3.14 -12.57 -26.14
C GLN A 190 3.18 -11.10 -26.54
N ASP A 191 4.37 -10.55 -26.75
CA ASP A 191 4.61 -9.14 -27.10
C ASP A 191 3.69 -8.16 -26.35
N PRO A 192 3.71 -8.20 -25.00
CA PRO A 192 2.74 -7.46 -24.21
C PRO A 192 2.91 -5.96 -24.34
N PHE A 193 1.80 -5.23 -24.41
CA PHE A 193 1.82 -3.81 -24.12
C PHE A 193 2.12 -3.61 -22.64
N GLN A 194 3.26 -2.98 -22.33
CA GLN A 194 3.69 -2.74 -20.98
C GLN A 194 3.51 -1.29 -20.61
N ILE A 195 2.81 -1.03 -19.51
CA ILE A 195 2.64 0.32 -18.98
C ILE A 195 2.87 0.36 -17.48
N THR A 196 3.57 1.39 -17.04
CA THR A 196 3.67 1.76 -15.63
C THR A 196 3.08 3.13 -15.46
N THR A 197 1.94 3.23 -14.80
CA THR A 197 1.39 4.53 -14.40
C THR A 197 2.09 5.00 -13.13
N GLY A 198 2.18 6.32 -12.94
CA GLY A 198 2.95 6.88 -11.82
C GLY A 198 2.51 6.38 -10.46
N PHE A 199 3.49 6.15 -9.59
CA PHE A 199 3.27 5.76 -8.18
C PHE A 199 2.92 6.95 -7.27
N ASP A 200 2.95 8.18 -7.80
CA ASP A 200 2.71 9.38 -6.99
C ASP A 200 1.22 9.58 -6.64
N ARG A 201 0.87 9.27 -5.40
CA ARG A 201 -0.43 9.54 -4.81
C ARG A 201 -0.39 10.89 -4.09
N LYS A 202 -0.65 11.99 -4.82
CA LYS A 202 -0.54 13.38 -4.32
C LYS A 202 -1.42 13.67 -3.10
N ASN A 203 -2.54 12.98 -2.97
CA ASN A 203 -3.48 13.11 -1.86
C ASN A 203 -3.01 12.45 -0.56
N LEU A 204 -1.97 11.61 -0.58
CA LEU A 204 -1.45 10.95 0.62
C LEU A 204 -0.38 11.81 1.31
N TYR A 205 -0.54 11.99 2.60
CA TYR A 205 0.48 12.58 3.46
C TYR A 205 1.29 11.50 4.15
N PHE A 206 2.59 11.44 3.90
CA PHE A 206 3.48 10.46 4.52
C PHE A 206 4.18 11.03 5.74
N ALA A 207 4.13 10.32 6.86
CA ALA A 207 4.81 10.71 8.09
C ALA A 207 5.50 9.53 8.77
N VAL A 208 6.69 9.77 9.31
CA VAL A 208 7.38 8.84 10.21
C VAL A 208 7.52 9.52 11.56
N ARG A 209 7.10 8.83 12.63
CA ARG A 209 7.23 9.26 14.00
C ARG A 209 8.01 8.22 14.82
N THR A 210 8.86 8.66 15.72
CA THR A 210 9.67 7.79 16.61
C THR A 210 9.31 8.04 18.07
N PRO A 211 8.09 7.71 18.50
CA PRO A 211 7.62 8.00 19.85
C PRO A 211 8.34 7.14 20.90
N ARG A 212 8.43 7.65 22.13
CA ARG A 212 8.88 6.87 23.30
C ARG A 212 7.83 5.82 23.70
N ASN A 213 6.55 6.19 23.59
CA ASN A 213 5.40 5.32 23.84
C ASN A 213 4.49 5.34 22.59
N LYS A 214 4.49 4.23 21.83
CA LYS A 214 3.69 4.09 20.61
C LYS A 214 2.18 4.09 20.89
N GLU A 215 1.76 3.53 22.01
CA GLU A 215 0.35 3.44 22.38
C GLU A 215 -0.22 4.83 22.66
N GLN A 216 0.46 5.64 23.47
CA GLN A 216 0.03 7.00 23.73
C GLN A 216 -0.01 7.84 22.45
N GLU A 217 1.00 7.71 21.61
CA GLU A 217 1.05 8.39 20.31
C GLU A 217 -0.13 7.99 19.42
N LEU A 218 -0.45 6.69 19.38
CA LEU A 218 -1.61 6.20 18.62
C LEU A 218 -2.92 6.78 19.14
N LEU A 219 -3.11 6.84 20.46
CA LEU A 219 -4.31 7.42 21.07
C LEU A 219 -4.49 8.90 20.71
N GLU A 220 -3.41 9.67 20.79
CA GLU A 220 -3.41 11.09 20.38
C GLU A 220 -3.79 11.21 18.88
N LEU A 221 -3.21 10.36 18.03
CA LEU A 221 -3.53 10.31 16.59
C LEU A 221 -5.01 9.98 16.31
N LEU A 222 -5.57 9.03 17.03
CA LEU A 222 -6.96 8.62 16.85
C LEU A 222 -7.95 9.66 17.39
N GLN A 223 -7.61 10.36 18.48
CA GLN A 223 -8.41 11.47 19.01
C GLN A 223 -8.53 12.62 18.01
N GLU A 224 -7.41 12.99 17.36
CA GLU A 224 -7.39 14.02 16.30
C GLU A 224 -8.25 13.64 15.08
N ARG A 225 -8.49 12.33 14.88
CA ARG A 225 -9.21 11.76 13.73
C ARG A 225 -10.55 11.14 14.11
N ARG A 226 -11.14 11.59 15.23
CA ARG A 226 -12.41 11.05 15.72
C ARG A 226 -13.50 11.17 14.65
N GLY A 227 -14.26 10.10 14.45
CA GLY A 227 -15.31 10.02 13.42
C GLY A 227 -14.80 9.73 12.00
N LYS A 228 -13.49 9.53 11.80
CA LYS A 228 -12.92 9.12 10.51
C LYS A 228 -12.63 7.63 10.49
N SER A 229 -12.79 7.02 9.31
CA SER A 229 -12.44 5.62 9.08
C SER A 229 -10.94 5.45 8.86
N GLY A 230 -10.33 4.44 9.49
CA GLY A 230 -8.89 4.20 9.37
C GLY A 230 -8.46 2.79 9.75
N ILE A 231 -7.23 2.46 9.36
CA ILE A 231 -6.62 1.14 9.60
C ILE A 231 -5.34 1.32 10.41
N VAL A 232 -5.16 0.46 11.42
CA VAL A 232 -3.94 0.37 12.23
C VAL A 232 -3.30 -1.00 12.01
N TYR A 233 -2.13 -1.03 11.37
CA TYR A 233 -1.40 -2.26 11.10
C TYR A 233 -0.43 -2.61 12.23
N CYS A 234 -0.53 -3.84 12.74
CA CYS A 234 0.35 -4.41 13.76
C CYS A 234 1.04 -5.66 13.24
N LEU A 235 2.24 -5.93 13.73
CA LEU A 235 3.02 -7.11 13.32
C LEU A 235 2.47 -8.42 13.93
N ALA A 236 2.04 -8.40 15.19
CA ALA A 236 1.66 -9.59 15.94
C ALA A 236 0.15 -9.63 16.25
N ARG A 237 -0.46 -10.84 16.18
CA ARG A 237 -1.87 -11.07 16.54
C ARG A 237 -2.20 -10.60 17.95
N LYS A 238 -1.34 -10.95 18.92
CA LYS A 238 -1.48 -10.52 20.32
C LYS A 238 -1.55 -8.99 20.46
N THR A 239 -0.71 -8.25 19.72
CA THR A 239 -0.75 -6.79 19.74
C THR A 239 -2.05 -6.24 19.15
N VAL A 240 -2.60 -6.89 18.13
CA VAL A 240 -3.91 -6.52 17.53
C VAL A 240 -5.01 -6.66 18.58
N GLU A 241 -5.06 -7.78 19.29
CA GLU A 241 -6.06 -8.06 20.32
C GLU A 241 -5.97 -7.08 21.48
N GLU A 242 -4.79 -6.97 22.11
CA GLU A 242 -4.56 -6.07 23.24
C GLU A 242 -4.86 -4.60 22.90
N LEU A 243 -4.46 -4.15 21.71
CA LEU A 243 -4.67 -2.78 21.29
C LEU A 243 -6.15 -2.50 20.98
N CYS A 244 -6.85 -3.45 20.36
CA CYS A 244 -8.28 -3.34 20.09
C CYS A 244 -9.08 -3.23 21.38
N ASP A 245 -8.82 -4.10 22.35
CA ASP A 245 -9.52 -4.12 23.63
C ASP A 245 -9.31 -2.79 24.38
N ARG A 246 -8.06 -2.28 24.48
CA ARG A 246 -7.75 -0.99 25.12
C ARG A 246 -8.41 0.20 24.42
N LEU A 247 -8.46 0.21 23.10
CA LEU A 247 -9.13 1.28 22.37
C LEU A 247 -10.64 1.25 22.60
N CYS A 248 -11.25 0.08 22.65
CA CYS A 248 -12.66 -0.08 23.00
C CYS A 248 -12.95 0.39 24.44
N GLU A 249 -12.09 0.06 25.43
CA GLU A 249 -12.17 0.55 26.81
C GLU A 249 -12.11 2.08 26.91
N GLN A 250 -11.40 2.72 25.99
CA GLN A 250 -11.32 4.19 25.90
C GLN A 250 -12.43 4.83 25.05
N GLY A 251 -13.43 4.04 24.64
CA GLY A 251 -14.62 4.52 23.93
C GLY A 251 -14.41 4.74 22.42
N PHE A 252 -13.37 4.15 21.83
CA PHE A 252 -13.25 4.11 20.37
C PHE A 252 -14.07 2.96 19.80
N LEU A 253 -14.75 3.19 18.68
CA LEU A 253 -15.45 2.15 17.93
C LEU A 253 -14.43 1.41 17.04
N ALA A 254 -13.72 0.45 17.64
CA ALA A 254 -12.68 -0.32 16.97
C ALA A 254 -13.11 -1.78 16.78
N THR A 255 -12.50 -2.42 15.78
CA THR A 255 -12.61 -3.87 15.52
C THR A 255 -11.25 -4.43 15.14
N ARG A 256 -11.12 -5.76 15.10
CA ARG A 256 -9.84 -6.45 14.87
C ARG A 256 -9.89 -7.45 13.73
N TYR A 257 -8.75 -7.64 13.05
CA TYR A 257 -8.65 -8.64 11.99
C TYR A 257 -7.25 -9.27 11.94
N HIS A 258 -7.19 -10.59 12.04
CA HIS A 258 -5.97 -11.39 11.84
C HIS A 258 -6.31 -12.85 11.51
N ALA A 259 -5.35 -13.58 10.96
CA ALA A 259 -5.55 -14.96 10.51
C ALA A 259 -5.90 -15.98 11.63
N GLY A 260 -5.73 -15.61 12.90
CA GLY A 260 -6.10 -16.46 14.05
C GLY A 260 -7.57 -16.40 14.43
N LEU A 261 -8.36 -15.45 13.91
CA LEU A 261 -9.79 -15.37 14.13
C LEU A 261 -10.53 -16.43 13.30
N SER A 262 -11.67 -16.89 13.78
CA SER A 262 -12.58 -17.76 13.02
C SER A 262 -13.07 -17.05 11.74
N GLN A 263 -13.53 -17.82 10.75
CA GLN A 263 -14.04 -17.24 9.51
C GLN A 263 -15.26 -16.35 9.77
N ALA A 264 -16.15 -16.74 10.68
CA ALA A 264 -17.33 -15.96 11.05
C ALA A 264 -16.94 -14.63 11.71
N GLU A 265 -15.98 -14.64 12.64
CA GLU A 265 -15.50 -13.39 13.28
C GLU A 265 -14.80 -12.47 12.29
N ARG A 266 -13.99 -13.03 11.37
CA ARG A 266 -13.36 -12.23 10.32
C ARG A 266 -14.39 -11.56 9.42
N ALA A 267 -15.43 -12.28 9.01
CA ALA A 267 -16.51 -11.74 8.19
C ALA A 267 -17.28 -10.64 8.95
N ALA A 268 -17.71 -10.87 10.19
CA ALA A 268 -18.44 -9.91 11.00
C ALA A 268 -17.60 -8.63 11.28
N ASN A 269 -16.31 -8.79 11.60
CA ASN A 269 -15.43 -7.64 11.86
C ASN A 269 -15.13 -6.84 10.59
N GLN A 270 -14.97 -7.50 9.45
CA GLN A 270 -14.81 -6.84 8.16
C GLN A 270 -16.09 -6.08 7.78
N GLU A 271 -17.26 -6.69 7.94
CA GLU A 271 -18.55 -6.06 7.68
C GLU A 271 -18.73 -4.83 8.56
N ALA A 272 -18.49 -4.93 9.87
CA ALA A 272 -18.57 -3.80 10.79
C ALA A 272 -17.68 -2.62 10.37
N PHE A 273 -16.51 -2.89 9.83
CA PHE A 273 -15.61 -1.88 9.29
C PHE A 273 -16.12 -1.30 7.95
N LEU A 274 -16.59 -2.14 7.04
CA LEU A 274 -17.12 -1.71 5.73
C LEU A 274 -18.35 -0.80 5.88
N PHE A 275 -19.22 -1.13 6.83
CA PHE A 275 -20.44 -0.36 7.12
C PHE A 275 -20.24 0.84 8.07
N ASP A 276 -18.99 1.17 8.43
CA ASP A 276 -18.65 2.27 9.35
C ASP A 276 -19.25 2.14 10.76
N THR A 277 -19.82 0.99 11.14
CA THR A 277 -20.28 0.73 12.52
C THR A 277 -19.11 0.67 13.50
N LYS A 278 -17.96 0.18 13.02
CA LYS A 278 -16.64 0.24 13.69
C LYS A 278 -15.62 0.82 12.74
N PRO A 279 -15.48 2.15 12.67
CA PRO A 279 -14.65 2.82 11.66
C PRO A 279 -13.14 2.62 11.85
N ILE A 280 -12.68 2.05 12.97
CA ILE A 280 -11.26 1.79 13.21
C ILE A 280 -11.02 0.29 13.14
N MET A 281 -10.19 -0.14 12.17
CA MET A 281 -9.73 -1.51 12.03
C MET A 281 -8.31 -1.65 12.57
N ILE A 282 -8.10 -2.58 13.50
CA ILE A 282 -6.76 -2.95 13.98
C ILE A 282 -6.43 -4.33 13.45
N ALA A 283 -5.35 -4.45 12.70
CA ALA A 283 -5.13 -5.68 11.95
C ALA A 283 -3.66 -6.04 11.76
N THR A 284 -3.41 -7.31 11.47
CA THR A 284 -2.16 -7.73 10.85
C THR A 284 -2.24 -7.54 9.32
N ASN A 285 -1.14 -7.79 8.61
CA ASN A 285 -1.10 -7.81 7.14
C ASN A 285 -2.12 -8.78 6.50
N ALA A 286 -2.72 -9.71 7.28
CA ALA A 286 -3.82 -10.56 6.80
C ALA A 286 -5.08 -9.74 6.40
N PHE A 287 -5.25 -8.55 6.99
CA PHE A 287 -6.24 -7.57 6.57
C PHE A 287 -5.62 -6.65 5.51
N GLY A 288 -5.34 -7.21 4.37
CA GLY A 288 -4.56 -6.48 3.41
C GLY A 288 -5.14 -6.61 2.02
N MET A 289 -4.91 -7.70 1.40
CA MET A 289 -5.40 -7.94 0.05
C MET A 289 -6.93 -8.08 0.06
N GLY A 290 -7.63 -7.40 -0.84
CA GLY A 290 -9.07 -7.59 -1.03
C GLY A 290 -9.99 -6.60 -0.35
N ILE A 291 -9.51 -5.53 0.27
CA ILE A 291 -10.36 -4.51 0.85
C ILE A 291 -10.40 -3.29 -0.07
N ASP A 292 -11.58 -3.02 -0.59
CA ASP A 292 -11.82 -1.89 -1.50
C ASP A 292 -12.72 -0.80 -0.86
N LYS A 293 -12.50 -0.53 0.43
CA LYS A 293 -13.16 0.58 1.12
C LYS A 293 -12.53 1.90 0.68
N SER A 294 -13.28 2.72 -0.03
CA SER A 294 -12.75 3.95 -0.65
C SER A 294 -12.53 5.10 0.32
N ASN A 295 -13.27 5.15 1.43
CA ASN A 295 -13.30 6.28 2.38
C ASN A 295 -12.37 6.11 3.59
N VAL A 296 -11.26 5.36 3.45
CA VAL A 296 -10.25 5.24 4.51
C VAL A 296 -9.43 6.52 4.57
N SER A 297 -9.58 7.30 5.65
CA SER A 297 -8.94 8.62 5.79
C SER A 297 -7.52 8.55 6.37
N PHE A 298 -7.16 7.45 7.03
CA PHE A 298 -5.80 7.28 7.55
C PHE A 298 -5.39 5.81 7.63
N VAL A 299 -4.09 5.57 7.47
CA VAL A 299 -3.44 4.30 7.76
C VAL A 299 -2.28 4.56 8.74
N VAL A 300 -2.28 3.85 9.87
CA VAL A 300 -1.20 3.91 10.84
C VAL A 300 -0.49 2.55 10.89
N HIS A 301 0.80 2.54 10.65
CA HIS A 301 1.64 1.39 10.90
C HIS A 301 2.19 1.47 12.34
N TYR A 302 1.59 0.71 13.24
CA TYR A 302 2.03 0.62 14.64
C TYR A 302 3.39 -0.06 14.76
N ASN A 303 3.65 -1.03 13.90
CA ASN A 303 4.97 -1.61 13.68
C ASN A 303 5.43 -1.36 12.24
N MET A 304 6.74 -1.28 12.03
CA MET A 304 7.32 -1.15 10.70
C MET A 304 6.99 -2.41 9.88
N PRO A 305 6.53 -2.28 8.62
CA PRO A 305 6.39 -3.40 7.68
C PRO A 305 7.74 -4.06 7.35
N LYS A 306 7.69 -5.27 6.79
CA LYS A 306 8.88 -6.05 6.42
C LYS A 306 9.69 -5.47 5.25
N ASP A 307 8.99 -4.79 4.34
CA ASP A 307 9.54 -4.18 3.11
C ASP A 307 8.73 -2.95 2.68
N LEU A 308 9.29 -2.21 1.73
CA LEU A 308 8.71 -0.95 1.26
C LEU A 308 7.51 -1.16 0.35
N GLU A 309 7.46 -2.28 -0.35
CA GLU A 309 6.32 -2.67 -1.20
C GLU A 309 5.07 -2.93 -0.34
N SER A 310 5.23 -3.72 0.74
CA SER A 310 4.15 -3.96 1.70
C SER A 310 3.67 -2.65 2.33
N TYR A 311 4.62 -1.79 2.75
CA TYR A 311 4.28 -0.47 3.28
C TYR A 311 3.46 0.36 2.29
N TYR A 312 3.91 0.45 1.03
CA TYR A 312 3.23 1.23 0.00
C TYR A 312 1.83 0.67 -0.32
N GLN A 313 1.69 -0.65 -0.41
CA GLN A 313 0.41 -1.30 -0.66
C GLN A 313 -0.59 -1.09 0.49
N GLU A 314 -0.12 -1.21 1.74
CA GLU A 314 -0.94 -1.00 2.95
C GLU A 314 -1.30 0.48 3.12
N ALA A 315 -0.35 1.40 2.97
CA ALA A 315 -0.57 2.84 3.00
C ALA A 315 -1.50 3.30 1.87
N GLY A 316 -1.39 2.67 0.68
CA GLY A 316 -2.22 2.96 -0.50
C GLY A 316 -3.71 2.64 -0.35
N ARG A 317 -4.13 2.01 0.76
CA ARG A 317 -5.55 1.83 1.11
C ARG A 317 -6.20 3.13 1.54
N ALA A 318 -5.42 4.08 2.04
CA ALA A 318 -5.91 5.41 2.37
C ALA A 318 -6.24 6.22 1.11
N GLY A 319 -7.27 7.04 1.19
CA GLY A 319 -7.62 8.05 0.18
C GLY A 319 -7.86 7.49 -1.23
N ARG A 320 -8.47 6.32 -1.39
CA ARG A 320 -8.82 5.78 -2.72
C ARG A 320 -9.84 6.61 -3.46
N ASP A 321 -10.66 7.33 -2.72
CA ASP A 321 -11.64 8.30 -3.23
C ASP A 321 -11.00 9.63 -3.70
N GLY A 322 -9.68 9.78 -3.59
CA GLY A 322 -8.95 10.99 -3.94
C GLY A 322 -8.92 12.05 -2.85
N GLU A 323 -9.62 11.84 -1.73
CA GLU A 323 -9.58 12.75 -0.58
C GLU A 323 -8.23 12.72 0.13
N PRO A 324 -7.82 13.83 0.78
CA PRO A 324 -6.60 13.85 1.58
C PRO A 324 -6.60 12.78 2.66
N ALA A 325 -5.53 11.99 2.75
CA ALA A 325 -5.42 10.93 3.73
C ALA A 325 -4.00 10.83 4.31
N ASP A 326 -3.92 10.37 5.56
CA ASP A 326 -2.66 10.31 6.32
C ASP A 326 -2.10 8.88 6.35
N CYS A 327 -0.82 8.72 6.04
CA CYS A 327 -0.07 7.48 6.13
C CYS A 327 1.06 7.65 7.17
N ILE A 328 0.89 7.10 8.36
CA ILE A 328 1.76 7.36 9.51
C ILE A 328 2.47 6.09 9.94
N LEU A 329 3.79 6.11 9.97
CA LEU A 329 4.61 5.02 10.49
C LEU A 329 5.13 5.37 11.90
N LEU A 330 4.78 4.55 12.90
CA LEU A 330 5.34 4.60 14.25
C LEU A 330 6.57 3.70 14.33
N TYR A 331 7.73 4.26 14.05
CA TYR A 331 8.99 3.51 13.96
C TYR A 331 9.65 3.28 15.31
N SER A 332 10.20 2.10 15.48
CA SER A 332 11.11 1.75 16.57
C SER A 332 12.22 0.82 16.06
N GLY A 333 13.45 1.05 16.47
CA GLY A 333 14.57 0.14 16.11
C GLY A 333 14.38 -1.30 16.62
N ARG A 334 13.43 -1.55 17.54
CA ARG A 334 13.03 -2.91 17.95
C ARG A 334 12.31 -3.65 16.83
N ASP A 335 11.56 -2.93 15.96
CA ASP A 335 10.82 -3.55 14.86
C ASP A 335 11.79 -4.26 13.90
N VAL A 336 12.94 -3.65 13.60
CA VAL A 336 13.99 -4.26 12.75
C VAL A 336 14.50 -5.57 13.35
N LYS A 337 14.79 -5.58 14.67
CA LYS A 337 15.25 -6.79 15.36
C LYS A 337 14.21 -7.90 15.33
N THR A 338 12.93 -7.54 15.52
CA THR A 338 11.82 -8.50 15.45
C THR A 338 11.70 -9.10 14.05
N HIS A 339 11.79 -8.27 13.01
CA HIS A 339 11.75 -8.78 11.63
C HIS A 339 12.95 -9.69 11.31
N LEU A 340 14.16 -9.34 11.73
CA LEU A 340 15.33 -10.21 11.54
C LEU A 340 15.12 -11.57 12.20
N PHE A 341 14.61 -11.60 13.42
CA PHE A 341 14.29 -12.84 14.13
C PHE A 341 13.23 -13.67 13.37
N LEU A 342 12.16 -13.03 12.89
CA LEU A 342 11.11 -13.71 12.12
C LEU A 342 11.63 -14.26 10.77
N LEU A 343 12.55 -13.56 10.11
CA LEU A 343 13.18 -14.02 8.87
C LEU A 343 14.03 -15.26 9.10
N GLU A 344 14.81 -15.33 10.19
CA GLU A 344 15.59 -16.51 10.55
C GLU A 344 14.67 -17.70 10.86
N GLN A 345 13.58 -17.50 11.61
CA GLN A 345 12.59 -18.57 11.84
C GLN A 345 11.92 -19.04 10.53
N ALA A 346 11.53 -18.10 9.65
CA ALA A 346 10.91 -18.45 8.38
C ALA A 346 11.87 -19.25 7.46
N ARG A 347 13.18 -18.96 7.52
CA ARG A 347 14.21 -19.74 6.83
C ARG A 347 14.20 -21.20 7.27
N GLU A 348 14.07 -21.47 8.56
CA GLU A 348 14.08 -22.84 9.10
C GLU A 348 12.86 -23.65 8.66
N ILE A 349 11.69 -22.99 8.64
CA ILE A 349 10.38 -23.62 8.34
C ILE A 349 10.10 -23.69 6.83
N SER A 350 10.87 -22.96 6.00
CA SER A 350 10.59 -22.84 4.56
C SER A 350 10.66 -24.19 3.83
N GLU A 351 9.71 -24.44 2.94
CA GLU A 351 9.63 -25.63 2.07
C GLU A 351 10.70 -25.66 0.97
N ILE A 352 11.52 -24.62 0.85
CA ILE A 352 12.63 -24.56 -0.09
C ILE A 352 13.66 -25.61 0.32
N GLN A 353 13.89 -26.63 -0.52
CA GLN A 353 14.81 -27.72 -0.21
C GLN A 353 16.29 -27.37 -0.49
N ASP A 354 16.52 -26.48 -1.46
CA ASP A 354 17.87 -26.05 -1.84
C ASP A 354 18.45 -25.02 -0.85
N ALA A 355 19.53 -25.38 -0.20
CA ALA A 355 20.24 -24.53 0.78
C ALA A 355 20.72 -23.21 0.16
N GLN A 356 21.15 -23.20 -1.11
CA GLN A 356 21.62 -22.02 -1.80
C GLN A 356 20.46 -21.06 -2.09
N GLN A 357 19.30 -21.58 -2.48
CA GLN A 357 18.10 -20.78 -2.68
C GLN A 357 17.58 -20.18 -1.36
N LYS A 358 17.62 -20.95 -0.24
CA LYS A 358 17.30 -20.45 1.10
C LYS A 358 18.17 -19.26 1.50
N GLU A 359 19.47 -19.36 1.27
CA GLU A 359 20.40 -18.29 1.62
C GLU A 359 20.22 -17.05 0.75
N GLN A 360 19.98 -17.23 -0.54
CA GLN A 360 19.64 -16.13 -1.45
C GLN A 360 18.35 -15.44 -1.04
N TRP A 361 17.32 -16.19 -0.67
CA TRP A 361 16.05 -15.64 -0.18
C TRP A 361 16.25 -14.80 1.10
N LEU A 362 17.01 -15.34 2.07
CA LEU A 362 17.30 -14.65 3.33
C LEU A 362 18.08 -13.34 3.10
N THR A 363 19.12 -13.40 2.28
CA THR A 363 19.94 -12.22 1.95
C THR A 363 19.10 -11.11 1.35
N ARG A 364 18.20 -11.44 0.43
CA ARG A 364 17.30 -10.48 -0.22
C ARG A 364 16.24 -9.94 0.74
N SER A 365 15.67 -10.79 1.58
CA SER A 365 14.72 -10.37 2.59
C SER A 365 15.35 -9.40 3.60
N LYS A 366 16.59 -9.63 4.00
CA LYS A 366 17.38 -8.72 4.82
C LYS A 366 17.65 -7.38 4.11
N GLU A 367 17.93 -7.40 2.80
CA GLU A 367 18.12 -6.17 2.03
C GLU A 367 16.83 -5.35 1.90
N ARG A 368 15.68 -5.97 1.63
CA ARG A 368 14.39 -5.28 1.62
C ARG A 368 14.06 -4.66 2.97
N LEU A 369 14.32 -5.40 4.06
CA LEU A 369 14.14 -4.88 5.42
C LEU A 369 15.06 -3.68 5.68
N ARG A 370 16.31 -3.71 5.17
CA ARG A 370 17.26 -2.59 5.26
C ARG A 370 16.75 -1.35 4.55
N ILE A 371 16.20 -1.51 3.34
CA ILE A 371 15.59 -0.41 2.56
C ILE A 371 14.41 0.20 3.32
N MET A 372 13.54 -0.63 3.88
CA MET A 372 12.40 -0.15 4.70
C MET A 372 12.86 0.59 5.97
N ALA A 373 13.90 0.09 6.64
CA ALA A 373 14.50 0.77 7.77
C ALA A 373 15.15 2.11 7.36
N GLY A 374 15.77 2.17 6.19
CA GLY A 374 16.28 3.39 5.58
C GLY A 374 15.18 4.43 5.34
N TYR A 375 14.03 4.01 4.81
CA TYR A 375 12.86 4.88 4.68
C TYR A 375 12.38 5.44 6.03
N ALA A 376 12.36 4.59 7.07
CA ALA A 376 11.91 4.98 8.40
C ALA A 376 12.88 5.93 9.13
N THR A 377 14.14 5.98 8.72
CA THR A 377 15.19 6.77 9.37
C THR A 377 15.69 7.95 8.54
N THR A 378 15.35 8.00 7.26
CA THR A 378 15.81 9.08 6.37
C THR A 378 15.33 10.45 6.85
N THR A 379 16.15 11.48 6.64
CA THR A 379 15.81 12.88 6.81
C THR A 379 15.43 13.56 5.49
N ASN A 380 15.58 12.85 4.37
CA ASN A 380 15.19 13.31 3.04
C ASN A 380 13.67 13.21 2.85
N CYS A 381 13.18 13.68 1.71
CA CYS A 381 11.76 13.60 1.38
C CYS A 381 11.25 12.15 1.36
N LEU A 382 10.25 11.84 2.19
CA LEU A 382 9.68 10.48 2.26
C LEU A 382 9.03 10.05 0.94
N ARG A 383 8.36 10.97 0.26
CA ARG A 383 7.72 10.71 -1.04
C ARG A 383 8.75 10.44 -2.12
N GLU A 384 9.82 11.25 -2.19
CA GLU A 384 10.91 11.03 -3.13
C GLU A 384 11.57 9.65 -2.91
N TYR A 385 11.81 9.27 -1.65
CA TYR A 385 12.38 7.98 -1.31
C TYR A 385 11.53 6.82 -1.85
N LEU A 386 10.20 6.88 -1.65
CA LEU A 386 9.25 5.88 -2.16
C LEU A 386 9.27 5.82 -3.70
N LEU A 387 9.13 6.97 -4.36
CA LEU A 387 9.03 7.03 -5.82
C LEU A 387 10.32 6.56 -6.50
N ARG A 388 11.47 6.96 -5.97
CA ARG A 388 12.79 6.50 -6.44
C ARG A 388 12.95 4.99 -6.30
N TYR A 389 12.46 4.39 -5.20
CA TYR A 389 12.49 2.94 -5.02
C TYR A 389 11.75 2.20 -6.14
N PHE A 390 10.61 2.73 -6.58
CA PHE A 390 9.84 2.18 -7.70
C PHE A 390 10.33 2.62 -9.09
N GLY A 391 11.49 3.30 -9.18
CA GLY A 391 12.10 3.73 -10.43
C GLY A 391 11.50 5.02 -11.02
N GLU A 392 10.67 5.75 -10.26
CA GLU A 392 10.06 7.00 -10.69
C GLU A 392 10.91 8.22 -10.30
N ARG A 393 11.06 9.15 -11.23
CA ARG A 393 11.72 10.43 -10.95
C ARG A 393 10.79 11.35 -10.15
N ALA A 394 11.26 11.83 -9.03
CA ALA A 394 10.50 12.72 -8.15
C ALA A 394 11.34 13.93 -7.73
N PRO A 395 10.70 15.07 -7.45
CA PRO A 395 11.40 16.22 -6.90
C PRO A 395 11.98 15.87 -5.51
N GLN A 396 13.17 16.41 -5.22
CA GLN A 396 13.86 16.17 -3.93
C GLN A 396 13.04 16.64 -2.72
N CYS A 397 12.06 17.50 -2.91
CA CYS A 397 11.16 18.01 -1.89
C CYS A 397 9.72 18.05 -2.40
N CYS A 398 8.83 17.27 -1.79
CA CYS A 398 7.42 17.25 -2.18
C CYS A 398 6.56 18.33 -1.49
N GLY A 399 7.09 19.02 -0.47
CA GLY A 399 6.32 19.98 0.35
C GLY A 399 5.19 19.36 1.21
N HIS A 400 4.89 18.07 1.04
CA HIS A 400 3.73 17.40 1.63
C HIS A 400 4.09 16.03 2.25
N CYS A 401 5.12 16.02 3.11
CA CYS A 401 5.44 14.89 3.97
C CYS A 401 6.05 15.40 5.28
N SER A 402 6.11 14.57 6.31
CA SER A 402 6.62 14.99 7.63
C SER A 402 8.06 15.49 7.59
N ASN A 403 8.87 15.04 6.63
CA ASN A 403 10.25 15.47 6.50
C ASN A 403 10.36 16.80 5.74
N CYS A 404 9.50 17.07 4.76
CA CYS A 404 9.49 18.37 4.05
C CYS A 404 8.89 19.50 4.90
N GLN A 405 7.91 19.16 5.77
CA GLN A 405 7.23 20.14 6.64
C GLN A 405 7.89 20.26 8.02
N GLY A 406 8.78 19.32 8.38
CA GLY A 406 9.47 19.32 9.66
C GLY A 406 10.54 20.42 9.73
N THR A 407 10.74 20.94 10.92
CA THR A 407 11.89 21.81 11.21
C THR A 407 13.13 20.93 11.40
N PHE A 408 14.08 21.11 10.51
CA PHE A 408 15.38 20.44 10.61
C PHE A 408 16.46 21.46 10.90
N GLU A 409 17.38 21.11 11.78
CA GLU A 409 18.64 21.80 11.95
C GLU A 409 19.68 21.11 11.07
N THR A 410 20.33 21.90 10.23
CA THR A 410 21.49 21.43 9.47
C THR A 410 22.72 21.84 10.24
N THR A 411 23.45 20.85 10.73
CA THR A 411 24.72 21.06 11.47
C THR A 411 25.86 20.56 10.60
N ASP A 412 26.91 21.35 10.47
CA ASP A 412 28.16 20.86 9.88
C ASP A 412 28.84 19.90 10.87
N ILE A 413 28.92 18.64 10.48
CA ILE A 413 29.60 17.59 11.27
C ILE A 413 30.86 17.09 10.57
N THR A 414 31.45 17.91 9.71
CA THR A 414 32.65 17.51 8.95
C THR A 414 33.79 17.07 9.87
N LEU A 415 33.96 17.73 11.03
CA LEU A 415 34.99 17.35 12.01
C LEU A 415 34.66 16.01 12.68
N GLU A 416 33.43 15.79 13.09
CA GLU A 416 32.96 14.54 13.67
C GLU A 416 33.03 13.41 12.63
N ALA A 417 32.67 13.67 11.39
CA ALA A 417 32.79 12.74 10.28
C ALA A 417 34.24 12.30 10.07
N LYS A 418 35.20 13.22 10.08
CA LYS A 418 36.62 12.89 10.02
C LYS A 418 37.07 11.99 11.18
N LYS A 419 36.59 12.24 12.40
CA LYS A 419 36.86 11.41 13.59
C LYS A 419 36.26 10.01 13.42
N ILE A 420 35.04 9.90 12.91
CA ILE A 420 34.36 8.62 12.67
C ILE A 420 35.09 7.81 11.59
N ILE A 421 35.40 8.44 10.44
CA ILE A 421 36.15 7.83 9.34
C ILE A 421 37.52 7.33 9.83
N SER A 422 38.22 8.15 10.63
CA SER A 422 39.52 7.78 11.21
C SER A 422 39.40 6.59 12.18
N CYS A 423 38.30 6.49 12.92
CA CYS A 423 38.06 5.35 13.81
C CYS A 423 37.87 4.05 13.03
N VAL A 424 37.04 4.09 11.97
CA VAL A 424 36.84 2.93 11.10
C VAL A 424 38.16 2.52 10.42
N TYR A 425 38.91 3.49 9.85
CA TYR A 425 40.21 3.25 9.21
C TYR A 425 41.22 2.58 10.16
N ARG A 426 41.38 3.12 11.39
CA ARG A 426 42.29 2.56 12.38
C ARG A 426 41.85 1.19 12.87
N GLY A 427 40.51 0.97 13.02
CA GLY A 427 39.97 -0.35 13.29
C GLY A 427 40.45 -1.36 12.23
N LEU A 428 40.28 -1.03 10.96
CA LEU A 428 40.67 -1.89 9.83
C LEU A 428 42.20 -2.13 9.80
N GLN A 429 43.03 -1.13 10.09
CA GLN A 429 44.49 -1.29 10.17
C GLN A 429 44.90 -2.31 11.24
N HIS A 430 44.16 -2.43 12.30
CA HIS A 430 44.39 -3.39 13.39
C HIS A 430 43.55 -4.67 13.25
N HIS A 431 42.97 -4.93 12.08
CA HIS A 431 42.13 -6.10 11.76
C HIS A 431 40.84 -6.17 12.62
N TYR A 432 40.39 -5.04 13.15
CA TYR A 432 39.11 -4.93 13.81
C TYR A 432 38.03 -4.45 12.84
N HIS A 433 37.01 -5.26 12.66
CA HIS A 433 35.80 -4.85 11.93
C HIS A 433 34.80 -4.25 12.94
N LEU A 434 34.51 -2.97 12.79
CA LEU A 434 33.65 -2.24 13.71
C LEU A 434 32.21 -2.20 13.20
N SER A 435 31.26 -2.65 14.02
CA SER A 435 29.85 -2.36 13.78
C SER A 435 29.52 -0.91 14.15
N ARG A 436 28.36 -0.39 13.72
CA ARG A 436 27.91 0.96 14.05
C ARG A 436 27.93 1.24 15.56
N THR A 437 27.39 0.32 16.34
CA THR A 437 27.33 0.46 17.82
C THR A 437 28.70 0.35 18.46
N LEU A 438 29.54 -0.56 17.97
CA LEU A 438 30.88 -0.73 18.49
C LEU A 438 31.78 0.49 18.19
N ALA A 439 31.68 1.05 16.97
CA ALA A 439 32.37 2.28 16.61
C ALA A 439 31.93 3.47 17.47
N ALA A 440 30.62 3.59 17.73
CA ALA A 440 30.08 4.61 18.63
C ALA A 440 30.58 4.43 20.08
N ASP A 441 30.61 3.21 20.58
CA ASP A 441 31.16 2.91 21.93
C ASP A 441 32.66 3.24 22.02
N VAL A 442 33.47 2.96 21.01
CA VAL A 442 34.88 3.36 20.97
C VAL A 442 35.02 4.87 20.96
N LEU A 443 34.30 5.55 20.07
CA LEU A 443 34.40 7.02 19.90
C LEU A 443 33.94 7.80 21.14
N THR A 444 32.97 7.28 21.88
CA THR A 444 32.49 7.91 23.14
C THR A 444 33.27 7.51 24.37
N GLY A 445 34.23 6.58 24.25
CA GLY A 445 35.02 6.12 25.39
C GLY A 445 34.26 5.22 26.36
N SER A 446 33.39 4.34 25.82
CA SER A 446 32.57 3.43 26.61
C SER A 446 33.43 2.44 27.43
N LYS A 447 33.04 2.22 28.70
CA LYS A 447 33.72 1.28 29.64
C LYS A 447 33.14 -0.14 29.59
N LYS A 448 32.41 -0.52 28.53
CA LYS A 448 31.84 -1.87 28.35
C LYS A 448 32.97 -2.92 28.30
N ALA A 449 32.72 -4.10 28.90
CA ALA A 449 33.68 -5.20 28.95
C ALA A 449 34.23 -5.56 27.56
N ALA A 450 33.37 -5.64 26.56
CA ALA A 450 33.76 -5.94 25.19
C ALA A 450 34.82 -4.99 24.60
N ILE A 451 34.83 -3.71 24.97
CA ILE A 451 35.85 -2.74 24.53
C ILE A 451 37.21 -3.08 25.11
N SER A 452 37.28 -3.48 26.39
CA SER A 452 38.52 -3.86 27.05
C SER A 452 39.03 -5.22 26.63
N GLU A 453 38.16 -6.20 26.48
CA GLU A 453 38.49 -7.56 25.99
C GLU A 453 39.05 -7.54 24.56
N MET A 454 38.46 -6.73 23.68
CA MET A 454 38.94 -6.53 22.30
C MET A 454 40.10 -5.52 22.22
N ARG A 455 40.58 -4.98 23.33
CA ARG A 455 41.65 -3.96 23.41
C ARG A 455 41.38 -2.71 22.54
N LEU A 456 40.13 -2.40 22.23
CA LEU A 456 39.72 -1.24 21.42
C LEU A 456 39.94 0.10 22.16
N ASN A 457 40.08 0.07 23.49
CA ASN A 457 40.51 1.21 24.31
C ASN A 457 41.94 1.69 24.02
N ARG A 458 42.76 0.92 23.27
CA ARG A 458 44.09 1.31 22.83
C ARG A 458 44.12 2.06 21.51
N LEU A 459 43.02 2.10 20.79
CA LEU A 459 42.93 2.88 19.56
C LEU A 459 43.07 4.37 19.89
N SER A 460 43.84 5.10 19.10
CA SER A 460 44.03 6.54 19.28
C SER A 460 42.76 7.35 19.07
N THR A 461 41.70 6.71 18.58
CA THR A 461 40.36 7.27 18.38
C THR A 461 39.41 6.95 19.55
N TYR A 462 39.88 6.26 20.59
CA TYR A 462 39.06 5.98 21.76
C TYR A 462 38.76 7.26 22.55
N GLY A 463 37.46 7.53 22.73
CA GLY A 463 36.97 8.68 23.50
C GLY A 463 37.15 10.05 22.85
N ILE A 464 37.45 10.14 21.55
CA ILE A 464 37.61 11.44 20.85
C ILE A 464 36.29 12.17 20.60
N LEU A 465 35.14 11.53 20.85
CA LEU A 465 33.79 12.08 20.82
C LEU A 465 33.07 11.88 22.16
N LYS A 466 33.79 11.98 23.28
CA LYS A 466 33.25 11.81 24.64
C LYS A 466 32.15 12.82 25.02
N GLU A 467 32.10 13.96 24.34
CA GLU A 467 31.06 14.99 24.50
C GLU A 467 29.73 14.59 23.82
N CYS A 468 29.76 13.61 22.91
CA CYS A 468 28.57 13.07 22.24
C CYS A 468 28.04 11.83 22.98
N THR A 469 26.75 11.62 22.96
CA THR A 469 26.16 10.34 23.38
C THR A 469 26.38 9.27 22.30
N ALA A 470 26.46 8.00 22.68
CA ALA A 470 26.59 6.90 21.73
C ALA A 470 25.46 6.90 20.67
N ARG A 471 24.25 7.31 21.07
CA ARG A 471 23.11 7.46 20.17
C ARG A 471 23.35 8.53 19.11
N GLN A 472 23.88 9.67 19.48
CA GLN A 472 24.22 10.74 18.52
C GLN A 472 25.30 10.30 17.54
N VAL A 473 26.33 9.58 18.03
CA VAL A 473 27.40 9.07 17.16
C VAL A 473 26.84 8.02 16.18
N VAL A 474 25.95 7.14 16.61
CA VAL A 474 25.26 6.20 15.68
C VAL A 474 24.47 6.96 14.63
N GLN A 475 23.73 8.01 14.98
CA GLN A 475 23.00 8.83 14.03
C GLN A 475 23.92 9.55 13.02
N MET A 476 25.09 10.02 13.46
CA MET A 476 26.10 10.59 12.55
C MET A 476 26.66 9.53 11.61
N ILE A 477 26.93 8.30 12.11
CA ILE A 477 27.36 7.17 11.28
C ILE A 477 26.28 6.83 10.24
N ASP A 478 25.00 6.80 10.63
CA ASP A 478 23.90 6.56 9.72
C ASP A 478 23.82 7.66 8.62
N ALA A 479 24.05 8.93 8.97
CA ALA A 479 24.14 10.00 7.99
C ALA A 479 25.32 9.82 7.01
N LEU A 480 26.47 9.31 7.47
CA LEU A 480 27.60 9.00 6.59
C LEU A 480 27.33 7.81 5.67
N LEU A 481 26.52 6.85 6.10
CA LEU A 481 26.04 5.74 5.29
C LEU A 481 25.06 6.24 4.21
N ASP A 482 24.12 7.13 4.56
CA ASP A 482 23.18 7.73 3.62
C ASP A 482 23.88 8.58 2.54
N LEU A 483 24.98 9.24 2.89
CA LEU A 483 25.82 10.02 1.97
C LEU A 483 26.83 9.15 1.21
N HIS A 484 26.79 7.82 1.35
CA HIS A 484 27.74 6.89 0.75
C HIS A 484 29.22 7.19 1.04
N ILE A 485 29.50 7.83 2.19
CA ILE A 485 30.87 8.06 2.69
C ILE A 485 31.36 6.81 3.41
N LEU A 486 30.45 6.12 4.08
CA LEU A 486 30.65 4.78 4.64
C LEU A 486 29.70 3.79 3.96
N GLU A 487 30.04 2.52 4.00
CA GLU A 487 29.18 1.42 3.58
C GLU A 487 29.16 0.30 4.62
N LEU A 488 28.14 -0.56 4.56
CA LEU A 488 28.03 -1.74 5.40
C LEU A 488 28.43 -2.98 4.59
N GLN A 489 29.41 -3.71 5.06
CA GLN A 489 29.80 -5.00 4.51
C GLN A 489 29.49 -6.11 5.51
N THR A 490 28.94 -7.23 5.01
CA THR A 490 28.70 -8.40 5.86
C THR A 490 30.00 -9.15 6.09
N TYR A 491 30.38 -9.31 7.36
CA TYR A 491 31.52 -10.11 7.77
C TYR A 491 31.08 -11.08 8.87
N ARG A 492 31.15 -12.40 8.62
CA ARG A 492 30.71 -13.46 9.56
C ARG A 492 29.33 -13.15 10.17
N ASP A 493 28.34 -12.91 9.35
CA ASP A 493 26.94 -12.60 9.71
C ASP A 493 26.68 -11.24 10.40
N PHE A 494 27.71 -10.41 10.57
CA PHE A 494 27.58 -9.09 11.17
C PHE A 494 27.82 -7.98 10.14
N GLN A 495 27.03 -6.90 10.26
CA GLN A 495 27.18 -5.70 9.44
C GLN A 495 28.30 -4.83 9.99
N MET A 496 29.38 -4.69 9.25
CA MET A 496 30.57 -3.95 9.62
C MET A 496 30.75 -2.73 8.73
N LEU A 497 31.27 -1.66 9.33
CA LEU A 497 31.55 -0.41 8.63
C LEU A 497 32.77 -0.56 7.74
N GLN A 498 32.64 -0.08 6.49
CA GLN A 498 33.72 0.04 5.51
C GLN A 498 33.78 1.46 4.96
N LEU A 499 34.95 1.83 4.46
CA LEU A 499 35.20 3.14 3.87
C LEU A 499 34.95 3.07 2.36
N THR A 500 34.25 4.07 1.84
CA THR A 500 34.14 4.28 0.40
C THR A 500 35.22 5.25 -0.11
N PRO A 501 35.44 5.40 -1.41
CA PRO A 501 36.31 6.43 -1.95
C PRO A 501 35.96 7.86 -1.52
N ALA A 502 34.67 8.15 -1.28
CA ALA A 502 34.18 9.44 -0.81
C ALA A 502 34.72 9.81 0.59
N ALA A 503 35.04 8.83 1.43
CA ALA A 503 35.65 9.08 2.72
C ALA A 503 37.00 9.81 2.62
N ALA A 504 37.77 9.53 1.56
CA ALA A 504 39.06 10.22 1.31
C ALA A 504 38.84 11.73 0.99
N GLU A 505 37.78 12.08 0.26
CA GLU A 505 37.46 13.47 -0.07
C GLU A 505 37.07 14.27 1.18
N VAL A 506 36.33 13.64 2.10
CA VAL A 506 36.01 14.26 3.40
C VAL A 506 37.28 14.50 4.23
N ILE A 507 38.20 13.51 4.30
CA ILE A 507 39.45 13.64 5.07
C ILE A 507 40.32 14.75 4.49
N ARG A 508 40.44 14.85 3.14
CA ARG A 508 41.21 15.92 2.46
C ARG A 508 40.57 17.32 2.64
N GLY A 509 39.30 17.38 3.04
CA GLY A 509 38.59 18.64 3.19
C GLY A 509 37.90 19.14 1.91
N ASN A 510 37.85 18.32 0.86
CA ASN A 510 37.18 18.65 -0.40
C ASN A 510 35.66 18.51 -0.33
N GLN A 511 35.16 17.79 0.67
CA GLN A 511 33.73 17.57 0.86
C GLN A 511 33.34 17.89 2.31
N GLN A 512 32.35 18.78 2.45
CA GLN A 512 31.68 19.05 3.74
C GLN A 512 30.60 18.00 4.00
N VAL A 513 30.39 17.68 5.28
CA VAL A 513 29.36 16.76 5.74
C VAL A 513 28.32 17.55 6.53
N LEU A 514 27.20 17.80 5.88
CA LEU A 514 26.05 18.49 6.48
C LEU A 514 25.07 17.44 7.01
N TRP A 515 24.91 17.40 8.33
CA TRP A 515 23.95 16.51 9.00
C TRP A 515 22.64 17.26 9.23
N ARG A 516 21.60 16.76 8.58
CA ARG A 516 20.24 17.24 8.75
C ARG A 516 19.56 16.40 9.83
N ARG A 517 19.34 16.97 11.00
CA ARG A 517 18.60 16.29 12.06
C ARG A 517 17.29 17.00 12.36
N ARG A 518 16.28 16.22 12.77
CA ARG A 518 15.01 16.77 13.21
C ARG A 518 15.23 17.51 14.53
N LYS A 519 14.78 18.76 14.60
CA LYS A 519 14.75 19.50 15.85
C LYS A 519 13.84 18.76 16.82
N GLU A 520 14.33 18.36 18.01
CA GLU A 520 13.46 17.85 19.07
C GLU A 520 12.55 19.00 19.51
N GLU A 521 11.39 19.12 18.93
CA GLU A 521 10.37 20.05 19.39
C GLU A 521 9.88 19.56 20.76
N ARG A 522 10.17 20.27 21.80
CA ARG A 522 9.34 20.25 23.00
C ARG A 522 7.92 20.53 22.51
N LYS A 523 6.98 19.59 22.75
CA LYS A 523 5.55 19.64 22.40
C LYS A 523 5.10 21.07 22.05
N THR A 524 5.22 21.47 20.81
CA THR A 524 4.60 22.67 20.29
C THR A 524 3.34 22.21 19.62
N VAL A 525 2.27 22.80 20.07
CA VAL A 525 0.93 22.82 19.54
C VAL A 525 0.91 22.57 18.02
N PHE A 526 0.16 21.57 17.64
CA PHE A 526 -0.33 21.30 16.29
C PHE A 526 -0.51 22.62 15.51
N ILE A 527 0.25 22.80 14.44
CA ILE A 527 -0.07 23.82 13.47
C ILE A 527 -1.32 23.33 12.75
N PRO A 528 -2.47 23.98 12.94
CA PRO A 528 -3.68 23.58 12.22
C PRO A 528 -3.36 23.63 10.72
N LYS A 529 -3.78 22.58 9.98
CA LYS A 529 -3.89 22.66 8.51
C LYS A 529 -4.49 24.02 8.18
N PRO A 530 -4.04 24.73 7.14
CA PRO A 530 -4.71 25.96 6.74
C PRO A 530 -6.19 25.69 6.67
N LYS A 531 -6.99 26.48 7.40
CA LYS A 531 -8.45 26.38 7.36
C LYS A 531 -8.87 26.52 5.90
N PRO A 532 -9.82 25.67 5.45
CA PRO A 532 -10.39 25.86 4.13
C PRO A 532 -10.89 27.30 3.96
N THR A 533 -10.80 27.80 2.75
CA THR A 533 -11.34 29.12 2.41
C THR A 533 -12.86 29.13 2.63
N VAL A 534 -13.46 30.29 2.83
CA VAL A 534 -14.89 30.48 3.17
C VAL A 534 -15.85 29.77 2.20
N GLU A 535 -15.45 29.51 0.96
CA GLU A 535 -16.22 28.74 -0.03
C GLU A 535 -16.30 27.24 0.28
N GLU A 536 -15.29 26.65 0.96
CA GLU A 536 -15.26 25.23 1.35
C GLU A 536 -16.20 24.93 2.53
N ASP A 537 -16.41 25.86 3.46
CA ASP A 537 -17.33 25.69 4.60
C ASP A 537 -18.80 25.54 4.17
N VAL A 538 -19.19 26.23 3.10
CA VAL A 538 -20.56 26.17 2.56
C VAL A 538 -20.84 24.86 1.83
N GLU A 539 -19.84 24.30 1.18
CA GLU A 539 -19.92 22.98 0.53
C GLU A 539 -19.89 21.84 1.53
N GLU A 540 -19.22 22.01 2.67
CA GLU A 540 -19.13 20.98 3.70
C GLU A 540 -20.49 20.70 4.37
N ALA A 541 -21.32 21.72 4.60
CA ALA A 541 -22.67 21.50 5.14
C ALA A 541 -23.56 20.67 4.18
N LEU A 542 -23.50 20.94 2.88
CA LEU A 542 -24.21 20.12 1.88
C LEU A 542 -23.61 18.72 1.80
N PHE A 543 -22.29 18.59 1.84
CA PHE A 543 -21.63 17.29 1.85
C PHE A 543 -22.07 16.41 3.02
N GLN A 544 -22.18 16.96 4.23
CA GLN A 544 -22.67 16.22 5.41
C GLN A 544 -24.13 15.76 5.22
N ARG A 545 -25.01 16.61 4.67
CA ARG A 545 -26.41 16.23 4.36
C ARG A 545 -26.47 15.09 3.33
N LEU A 546 -25.71 15.18 2.24
CA LEU A 546 -25.67 14.14 1.21
C LEU A 546 -25.03 12.84 1.75
N SER A 547 -24.04 12.96 2.63
CA SER A 547 -23.42 11.80 3.30
C SER A 547 -24.43 11.09 4.22
N ALA A 548 -25.23 11.84 4.99
CA ALA A 548 -26.27 11.28 5.83
C ALA A 548 -27.40 10.62 4.99
N LEU A 549 -27.78 11.22 3.86
CA LEU A 549 -28.73 10.61 2.92
C LEU A 549 -28.19 9.31 2.35
N ARG A 550 -26.92 9.32 1.91
CA ARG A 550 -26.22 8.13 1.40
C ARG A 550 -26.21 6.99 2.43
N ALA A 551 -25.88 7.29 3.70
CA ALA A 551 -25.85 6.30 4.77
C ALA A 551 -27.24 5.65 4.98
N ARG A 552 -28.31 6.45 5.02
CA ARG A 552 -29.69 5.93 5.15
C ARG A 552 -30.10 5.04 3.97
N LEU A 553 -29.71 5.39 2.74
CA LEU A 553 -30.03 4.59 1.55
C LEU A 553 -29.22 3.28 1.54
N ALA A 554 -27.97 3.34 1.94
CA ALA A 554 -27.09 2.18 2.06
C ALA A 554 -27.58 1.19 3.12
N GLU A 555 -28.00 1.68 4.29
CA GLU A 555 -28.59 0.88 5.37
C GLU A 555 -29.85 0.14 4.90
N LYS A 556 -30.74 0.85 4.19
CA LYS A 556 -31.96 0.26 3.63
C LYS A 556 -31.70 -0.89 2.65
N GLU A 557 -30.61 -0.81 1.91
CA GLU A 557 -30.23 -1.80 0.90
C GLU A 557 -29.19 -2.82 1.40
N HIS A 558 -28.85 -2.75 2.70
CA HIS A 558 -27.85 -3.64 3.33
C HIS A 558 -26.51 -3.66 2.59
N MET A 559 -26.01 -2.48 2.17
CA MET A 559 -24.75 -2.33 1.48
C MET A 559 -23.88 -1.21 2.08
N PRO A 560 -22.54 -1.26 1.91
CA PRO A 560 -21.66 -0.18 2.34
C PRO A 560 -21.96 1.15 1.66
N ALA A 561 -21.90 2.26 2.40
CA ALA A 561 -22.28 3.57 1.91
C ALA A 561 -21.46 4.04 0.68
N TYR A 562 -20.18 3.68 0.61
CA TYR A 562 -19.32 4.05 -0.52
C TYR A 562 -19.69 3.34 -1.84
N ILE A 563 -20.42 2.22 -1.79
CA ILE A 563 -20.92 1.52 -2.99
C ILE A 563 -22.05 2.34 -3.63
N VAL A 564 -22.91 2.98 -2.83
CA VAL A 564 -23.94 3.89 -3.36
C VAL A 564 -23.28 5.02 -4.13
N PHE A 565 -22.46 5.85 -3.46
CA PHE A 565 -21.61 6.88 -4.07
C PHE A 565 -20.34 7.08 -3.24
N SER A 566 -19.21 7.29 -3.93
CA SER A 566 -17.94 7.67 -3.30
C SER A 566 -18.01 9.10 -2.72
N ASN A 567 -17.09 9.44 -1.81
CA ASN A 567 -16.96 10.82 -1.32
C ASN A 567 -16.66 11.80 -2.47
N ALA A 568 -15.84 11.39 -3.45
CA ALA A 568 -15.57 12.19 -4.63
C ALA A 568 -16.83 12.52 -5.43
N ALA A 569 -17.74 11.55 -5.60
CA ALA A 569 -19.03 11.78 -6.24
C ALA A 569 -19.90 12.76 -5.43
N LEU A 570 -19.95 12.64 -4.10
CA LEU A 570 -20.69 13.57 -3.25
C LEU A 570 -20.12 15.00 -3.32
N ARG A 571 -18.81 15.16 -3.32
CA ARG A 571 -18.18 16.48 -3.50
C ARG A 571 -18.45 17.08 -4.88
N ASP A 572 -18.46 16.25 -5.93
CA ASP A 572 -18.81 16.72 -7.27
C ASP A 572 -20.30 17.11 -7.36
N MET A 573 -21.20 16.41 -6.63
CA MET A 573 -22.60 16.83 -6.45
C MET A 573 -22.71 18.19 -5.74
N CYS A 574 -21.90 18.42 -4.71
CA CYS A 574 -21.87 19.72 -4.01
C CYS A 574 -21.43 20.86 -4.92
N ARG A 575 -20.45 20.62 -5.80
CA ARG A 575 -19.98 21.63 -6.78
C ARG A 575 -20.99 21.89 -7.88
N LYS A 576 -21.51 20.84 -8.50
CA LYS A 576 -22.39 20.92 -9.67
C LYS A 576 -23.85 21.22 -9.33
N LYS A 577 -24.29 20.88 -8.12
CA LYS A 577 -25.68 21.05 -7.61
C LYS A 577 -26.74 20.66 -8.67
N PRO A 578 -26.72 19.39 -9.14
CA PRO A 578 -27.57 18.97 -10.23
C PRO A 578 -29.07 19.09 -9.85
N SER A 579 -29.85 19.72 -10.74
CA SER A 579 -31.29 19.96 -10.59
C SER A 579 -32.16 19.00 -11.41
N SER A 580 -31.57 18.18 -12.28
CA SER A 580 -32.26 17.20 -13.10
C SER A 580 -31.49 15.89 -13.20
N LEU A 581 -32.15 14.79 -13.58
CA LEU A 581 -31.48 13.49 -13.78
C LEU A 581 -30.42 13.56 -14.89
N ALA A 582 -30.60 14.40 -15.90
CA ALA A 582 -29.63 14.61 -16.95
C ALA A 582 -28.35 15.28 -16.42
N ALA A 583 -28.49 16.33 -15.58
CA ALA A 583 -27.38 16.96 -14.89
C ALA A 583 -26.72 16.04 -13.86
N PHE A 584 -27.52 15.21 -13.18
CA PHE A 584 -27.03 14.25 -12.19
C PHE A 584 -26.10 13.18 -12.82
N ARG A 585 -26.38 12.75 -14.05
CA ARG A 585 -25.51 11.83 -14.82
C ARG A 585 -24.15 12.42 -15.20
N GLN A 586 -23.99 13.73 -15.13
CA GLN A 586 -22.70 14.38 -15.39
C GLN A 586 -21.82 14.48 -14.15
N VAL A 587 -22.32 14.02 -12.99
CA VAL A 587 -21.52 13.88 -11.78
C VAL A 587 -20.57 12.70 -11.95
N SER A 588 -19.30 12.89 -11.62
CA SER A 588 -18.28 11.85 -11.72
C SER A 588 -18.62 10.64 -10.83
N GLY A 589 -18.56 9.42 -11.38
CA GLY A 589 -18.91 8.19 -10.68
C GLY A 589 -20.40 7.89 -10.61
N VAL A 590 -21.25 8.60 -11.38
CA VAL A 590 -22.68 8.37 -11.48
C VAL A 590 -23.03 7.78 -12.85
N GLY A 591 -23.09 6.47 -12.92
CA GLY A 591 -23.59 5.74 -14.09
C GLY A 591 -25.12 5.79 -14.24
N ILE A 592 -25.62 5.25 -15.36
CA ILE A 592 -27.04 5.29 -15.68
C ILE A 592 -27.89 4.62 -14.58
N ILE A 593 -27.51 3.43 -14.13
CA ILE A 593 -28.28 2.65 -13.14
C ILE A 593 -28.35 3.38 -11.81
N LYS A 594 -27.21 3.86 -11.29
CA LYS A 594 -27.16 4.62 -10.03
C LYS A 594 -27.95 5.93 -10.14
N SER A 595 -27.93 6.60 -11.29
CA SER A 595 -28.73 7.80 -11.53
C SER A 595 -30.24 7.51 -11.49
N GLN A 596 -30.68 6.40 -12.08
CA GLN A 596 -32.09 5.99 -12.04
C GLN A 596 -32.54 5.61 -10.63
N LYS A 597 -31.70 4.85 -9.91
CA LYS A 597 -31.99 4.29 -8.59
C LYS A 597 -32.01 5.37 -7.50
N TYR A 598 -31.00 6.23 -7.46
CA TYR A 598 -30.77 7.17 -6.35
C TYR A 598 -30.95 8.65 -6.72
N GLY A 599 -30.85 8.99 -8.01
CA GLY A 599 -30.77 10.39 -8.45
C GLY A 599 -31.87 11.29 -7.95
N LYS A 600 -33.13 10.81 -7.95
CA LYS A 600 -34.28 11.60 -7.47
C LYS A 600 -34.13 12.02 -6.00
N ALA A 601 -33.63 11.14 -5.13
CA ALA A 601 -33.45 11.40 -3.71
C ALA A 601 -32.37 12.47 -3.47
N PHE A 602 -31.23 12.35 -4.16
CA PHE A 602 -30.14 13.31 -4.04
C PHE A 602 -30.46 14.68 -4.62
N ILE A 603 -31.13 14.74 -5.78
CA ILE A 603 -31.59 16.00 -6.39
C ILE A 603 -32.55 16.73 -5.46
N LYS A 604 -33.49 16.01 -4.82
CA LYS A 604 -34.42 16.57 -3.86
C LYS A 604 -33.72 17.19 -2.64
N GLU A 605 -32.71 16.50 -2.09
CA GLU A 605 -31.92 16.98 -0.95
C GLU A 605 -31.09 18.22 -1.31
N ILE A 606 -30.47 18.23 -2.51
CA ILE A 606 -29.73 19.38 -3.03
C ILE A 606 -30.65 20.58 -3.23
N ALA A 607 -31.84 20.36 -3.79
CA ALA A 607 -32.83 21.43 -3.99
C ALA A 607 -33.32 22.01 -2.65
N ALA A 608 -33.60 21.15 -1.65
CA ALA A 608 -34.00 21.58 -0.32
C ALA A 608 -32.93 22.47 0.34
N TYR A 609 -31.65 22.03 0.32
CA TYR A 609 -30.53 22.79 0.84
C TYR A 609 -30.37 24.17 0.14
N THR A 610 -30.51 24.18 -1.18
CA THR A 610 -30.35 25.40 -1.98
C THR A 610 -31.49 26.40 -1.68
N ALA A 611 -32.75 25.91 -1.48
CA ALA A 611 -33.90 26.73 -1.13
C ALA A 611 -33.78 27.34 0.28
N GLU A 612 -33.36 26.54 1.28
CA GLU A 612 -33.08 27.02 2.64
C GLU A 612 -32.08 28.16 2.65
N LYS A 613 -30.98 27.99 1.91
CA LYS A 613 -29.91 28.99 1.82
C LYS A 613 -30.31 30.26 1.08
N SER A 614 -31.28 30.17 0.17
CA SER A 614 -31.84 31.33 -0.52
C SER A 614 -32.82 32.09 0.35
N ALA A 615 -33.42 31.46 1.35
CA ALA A 615 -34.32 32.06 2.31
C ALA A 615 -33.60 32.77 3.47
N ASP A 616 -32.34 32.36 3.75
CA ASP A 616 -31.46 32.96 4.78
C ASP A 616 -30.66 34.18 4.26
N LYS A 617 -30.73 34.48 2.97
CA LYS A 617 -30.16 35.68 2.33
C LYS A 617 -31.23 36.74 2.07
#